data_438bcb69944621d2a582efa377c3c293
#
_entry.id   438bcb69944621d2a582efa377c3c293
#
_cell.length_a   1.000
_cell.length_b   1.000
_cell.length_c   1.000
_cell.angle_alpha   90.00
_cell.angle_beta   90.00
_cell.angle_gamma   90.00
#
_symmetry.space_group_name_H-M   'P 1'
#
loop_
_entity.id
_entity.type
_entity.pdbx_description
1 polymer ?
#
loop_
_entity_poly.entity_id
_entity_poly.type
_entity_poly.pdbx_seq_one_letter_code
_entity_poly.pdbx_strand_id
1 'polypeptide(L)'
;MSMVAVAIGGAAIIGAGASIYAGNKAAGAQKSAANSAIAEQDKMYGLNSANAQPYLNAGANAVNLQTQYLAGDTSGFDNSPDYKFAVQQGTKQLDAGATANGNLWGGGADADRISLGQGLATQYANNYWNKISGVANQGNQASAALAGVGMNTANQISGQYNNIGQSQASSYANQANAINNLLGQFGNLAGQMSQSSYGGYGTTAGGSMIGNGTGGLGMQLQTPTNSAYNFGYAPTTLGF
;
A
#
# COMPACT_ATOMS: atom_id res chain seq x y z
N MET A 1 -22.34 -54.31 -30.96
CA MET A 1 -22.84 -53.04 -30.36
C MET A 1 -22.02 -52.50 -29.19
N SER A 2 -20.76 -52.94 -29.01
CA SER A 2 -19.94 -52.49 -27.87
C SER A 2 -18.98 -51.29 -28.13
N MET A 3 -18.83 -50.83 -29.38
CA MET A 3 -17.90 -49.75 -29.71
C MET A 3 -18.50 -48.32 -29.52
N VAL A 4 -19.82 -48.18 -29.52
CA VAL A 4 -20.44 -46.85 -29.38
C VAL A 4 -20.45 -46.38 -27.94
N ALA A 5 -20.56 -47.27 -26.95
CA ALA A 5 -20.60 -46.91 -25.53
C ALA A 5 -19.20 -46.41 -25.00
N VAL A 6 -18.10 -46.90 -25.54
CA VAL A 6 -16.75 -46.48 -25.17
C VAL A 6 -16.43 -45.07 -25.69
N ALA A 7 -16.97 -44.70 -26.87
CA ALA A 7 -16.71 -43.36 -27.44
C ALA A 7 -17.39 -42.22 -26.66
N ILE A 8 -18.59 -42.45 -26.11
CA ILE A 8 -19.33 -41.44 -25.34
C ILE A 8 -18.71 -41.23 -23.98
N GLY A 9 -18.28 -42.30 -23.29
CA GLY A 9 -17.58 -42.23 -22.02
C GLY A 9 -16.21 -41.54 -22.13
N GLY A 10 -15.46 -41.83 -23.20
CA GLY A 10 -14.15 -41.23 -23.44
C GLY A 10 -14.22 -39.71 -23.70
N ALA A 11 -15.21 -39.27 -24.48
CA ALA A 11 -15.34 -37.83 -24.77
C ALA A 11 -15.72 -36.99 -23.53
N ALA A 12 -16.53 -37.54 -22.63
CA ALA A 12 -16.91 -36.87 -21.40
C ALA A 12 -15.73 -36.75 -20.42
N ILE A 13 -14.90 -37.78 -20.31
CA ILE A 13 -13.69 -37.78 -19.46
C ILE A 13 -12.63 -36.79 -20.00
N ILE A 14 -12.46 -36.75 -21.32
CA ILE A 14 -11.52 -35.81 -21.95
C ILE A 14 -12.02 -34.38 -21.80
N GLY A 15 -13.33 -34.12 -21.93
CA GLY A 15 -13.89 -32.77 -21.74
C GLY A 15 -13.76 -32.26 -20.31
N ALA A 16 -14.02 -33.09 -19.31
CA ALA A 16 -13.88 -32.71 -17.91
C ALA A 16 -12.42 -32.48 -17.52
N GLY A 17 -11.51 -33.33 -17.99
CA GLY A 17 -10.07 -33.16 -17.77
C GLY A 17 -9.51 -31.90 -18.41
N ALA A 18 -9.96 -31.58 -19.63
CA ALA A 18 -9.55 -30.35 -20.33
C ALA A 18 -10.03 -29.09 -19.63
N SER A 19 -11.27 -29.07 -19.09
CA SER A 19 -11.81 -27.92 -18.35
C SER A 19 -11.08 -27.69 -17.01
N ILE A 20 -10.74 -28.74 -16.28
CA ILE A 20 -9.98 -28.67 -15.04
C ILE A 20 -8.57 -28.16 -15.32
N TYR A 21 -7.91 -28.68 -16.36
CA TYR A 21 -6.56 -28.23 -16.75
C TYR A 21 -6.53 -26.77 -17.17
N ALA A 22 -7.49 -26.34 -17.99
CA ALA A 22 -7.60 -24.95 -18.45
C ALA A 22 -7.87 -23.99 -17.27
N GLY A 23 -8.75 -24.37 -16.33
CA GLY A 23 -9.05 -23.61 -15.14
C GLY A 23 -7.83 -23.43 -14.23
N ASN A 24 -7.05 -24.50 -14.01
CA ASN A 24 -5.81 -24.44 -13.22
C ASN A 24 -4.74 -23.58 -13.88
N LYS A 25 -4.60 -23.66 -15.20
CA LYS A 25 -3.63 -22.87 -15.95
C LYS A 25 -4.01 -21.38 -15.92
N ALA A 26 -5.28 -21.04 -16.05
CA ALA A 26 -5.77 -19.68 -15.95
C ALA A 26 -5.56 -19.11 -14.54
N ALA A 27 -5.89 -19.86 -13.49
CA ALA A 27 -5.66 -19.45 -12.10
C ALA A 27 -4.16 -19.28 -11.80
N GLY A 28 -3.31 -20.15 -12.33
CA GLY A 28 -1.85 -20.03 -12.23
C GLY A 28 -1.31 -18.78 -12.91
N ALA A 29 -1.80 -18.46 -14.10
CA ALA A 29 -1.41 -17.26 -14.84
C ALA A 29 -1.83 -15.97 -14.10
N GLN A 30 -3.05 -15.92 -13.55
CA GLN A 30 -3.52 -14.79 -12.77
C GLN A 30 -2.71 -14.59 -11.48
N LYS A 31 -2.39 -15.68 -10.78
CA LYS A 31 -1.52 -15.63 -9.59
C LYS A 31 -0.13 -15.11 -9.94
N SER A 32 0.45 -15.56 -11.04
CA SER A 32 1.76 -15.11 -11.50
C SER A 32 1.75 -13.62 -11.85
N ALA A 33 0.73 -13.17 -12.59
CA ALA A 33 0.57 -11.76 -12.94
C ALA A 33 0.38 -10.87 -11.69
N ALA A 34 -0.44 -11.30 -10.74
CA ALA A 34 -0.64 -10.57 -9.49
C ALA A 34 0.63 -10.50 -8.64
N ASN A 35 1.40 -11.59 -8.53
CA ASN A 35 2.68 -11.59 -7.83
C ASN A 35 3.70 -10.65 -8.50
N SER A 36 3.73 -10.61 -9.83
CA SER A 36 4.59 -9.67 -10.57
C SER A 36 4.17 -8.21 -10.32
N ALA A 37 2.87 -7.93 -10.28
CA ALA A 37 2.35 -6.61 -9.97
C ALA A 37 2.70 -6.18 -8.52
N ILE A 38 2.60 -7.08 -7.55
CA ILE A 38 3.02 -6.84 -6.16
C ILE A 38 4.51 -6.52 -6.10
N ALA A 39 5.35 -7.32 -6.75
CA ALA A 39 6.80 -7.10 -6.76
C ALA A 39 7.19 -5.75 -7.39
N GLU A 40 6.49 -5.33 -8.47
CA GLU A 40 6.73 -4.01 -9.07
C GLU A 40 6.25 -2.87 -8.17
N GLN A 41 5.14 -3.03 -7.45
CA GLN A 41 4.66 -2.05 -6.48
C GLN A 41 5.63 -1.89 -5.30
N ASP A 42 6.17 -2.99 -4.77
CA ASP A 42 7.19 -2.97 -3.71
C ASP A 42 8.45 -2.24 -4.18
N LYS A 43 8.89 -2.50 -5.41
CA LYS A 43 10.02 -1.82 -6.01
C LYS A 43 9.77 -0.31 -6.16
N MET A 44 8.59 0.07 -6.65
CA MET A 44 8.20 1.48 -6.79
C MET A 44 8.14 2.18 -5.43
N TYR A 45 7.60 1.52 -4.41
CA TYR A 45 7.61 2.06 -3.04
C TYR A 45 9.05 2.24 -2.52
N GLY A 46 9.91 1.26 -2.74
CA GLY A 46 11.32 1.33 -2.37
C GLY A 46 12.05 2.50 -3.05
N LEU A 47 11.83 2.72 -4.35
CA LEU A 47 12.39 3.86 -5.09
C LEU A 47 11.86 5.20 -4.55
N ASN A 48 10.57 5.31 -4.28
CA ASN A 48 9.98 6.51 -3.71
C ASN A 48 10.53 6.80 -2.31
N SER A 49 10.69 5.77 -1.48
CA SER A 49 11.32 5.87 -0.16
C SER A 49 12.76 6.34 -0.26
N ALA A 50 13.56 5.74 -1.15
CA ALA A 50 14.95 6.15 -1.37
C ALA A 50 15.07 7.60 -1.85
N ASN A 51 14.19 8.03 -2.75
CA ASN A 51 14.15 9.41 -3.25
C ASN A 51 13.70 10.42 -2.18
N ALA A 52 12.81 10.02 -1.26
CA ALA A 52 12.36 10.85 -0.16
C ALA A 52 13.40 10.96 0.98
N GLN A 53 14.27 9.97 1.15
CA GLN A 53 15.21 9.86 2.27
C GLN A 53 16.06 11.11 2.52
N PRO A 54 16.64 11.78 1.49
CA PRO A 54 17.40 13.01 1.71
C PRO A 54 16.57 14.12 2.36
N TYR A 55 15.32 14.27 1.93
CA TYR A 55 14.40 15.29 2.48
C TYR A 55 13.95 14.95 3.90
N LEU A 56 13.71 13.67 4.19
CA LEU A 56 13.38 13.19 5.53
C LEU A 56 14.54 13.45 6.50
N ASN A 57 15.75 13.13 6.10
CA ASN A 57 16.95 13.37 6.91
C ASN A 57 17.21 14.86 7.14
N ALA A 58 17.09 15.67 6.09
CA ALA A 58 17.23 17.11 6.20
C ALA A 58 16.14 17.71 7.13
N GLY A 59 14.90 17.27 6.98
CA GLY A 59 13.79 17.70 7.84
C GLY A 59 14.00 17.32 9.30
N ALA A 60 14.43 16.10 9.59
CA ALA A 60 14.74 15.64 10.94
C ALA A 60 15.87 16.47 11.57
N ASN A 61 16.93 16.75 10.81
CA ASN A 61 18.02 17.61 11.27
C ASN A 61 17.55 19.04 11.54
N ALA A 62 16.68 19.58 10.69
CA ALA A 62 16.09 20.89 10.86
C ALA A 62 15.24 20.98 12.14
N VAL A 63 14.40 19.97 12.42
CA VAL A 63 13.63 19.88 13.67
C VAL A 63 14.54 19.82 14.88
N ASN A 64 15.63 19.06 14.82
CA ASN A 64 16.63 19.02 15.91
C ASN A 64 17.25 20.38 16.14
N LEU A 65 17.63 21.11 15.08
CA LEU A 65 18.18 22.48 15.20
C LEU A 65 17.16 23.45 15.78
N GLN A 66 15.87 23.34 15.42
CA GLN A 66 14.80 24.13 16.03
C GLN A 66 14.67 23.87 17.52
N THR A 67 14.70 22.60 17.92
CA THR A 67 14.62 22.20 19.33
C THR A 67 15.80 22.72 20.14
N GLN A 68 17.01 22.63 19.59
CA GLN A 68 18.21 23.18 20.21
C GLN A 68 18.11 24.71 20.38
N TYR A 69 17.70 25.40 19.31
CA TYR A 69 17.51 26.85 19.33
C TYR A 69 16.47 27.28 20.38
N LEU A 70 15.34 26.58 20.46
CA LEU A 70 14.31 26.82 21.48
C LEU A 70 14.76 26.50 22.90
N ALA A 71 15.70 25.56 23.06
CA ALA A 71 16.33 25.26 24.36
C ALA A 71 17.40 26.27 24.77
N GLY A 72 17.66 27.29 23.94
CA GLY A 72 18.63 28.35 24.20
C GLY A 72 20.04 28.10 23.65
N ASP A 73 20.22 26.99 22.88
CA ASP A 73 21.47 26.76 22.13
C ASP A 73 21.46 27.53 20.83
N THR A 74 22.11 28.69 20.82
CA THR A 74 22.25 29.55 19.64
C THR A 74 23.49 29.23 18.80
N SER A 75 24.26 28.20 19.14
CA SER A 75 25.52 27.87 18.49
C SER A 75 25.41 27.67 16.98
N GLY A 76 24.33 27.06 16.52
CA GLY A 76 24.05 26.88 15.09
C GLY A 76 23.82 28.20 14.34
N PHE A 77 23.18 29.15 14.98
CA PHE A 77 22.96 30.50 14.47
C PHE A 77 24.26 31.34 14.54
N ASP A 78 24.93 31.40 15.71
CA ASP A 78 26.11 32.18 15.94
C ASP A 78 27.28 31.76 15.02
N ASN A 79 27.34 30.50 14.65
CA ASN A 79 28.32 29.96 13.72
C ASN A 79 27.90 30.02 12.25
N SER A 80 26.73 30.54 11.92
CA SER A 80 26.29 30.63 10.53
C SER A 80 27.21 31.57 9.72
N PRO A 81 27.64 31.15 8.52
CA PRO A 81 28.55 31.95 7.69
C PRO A 81 27.98 33.32 7.34
N ASP A 82 26.67 33.40 7.10
CA ASP A 82 25.97 34.63 6.72
C ASP A 82 26.05 35.68 7.86
N TYR A 83 25.78 35.23 9.10
CA TYR A 83 25.82 36.11 10.27
C TYR A 83 27.24 36.58 10.56
N LYS A 84 28.23 35.66 10.59
CA LYS A 84 29.64 36.01 10.80
C LYS A 84 30.17 37.01 9.77
N PHE A 85 29.83 36.79 8.49
CA PHE A 85 30.22 37.72 7.44
C PHE A 85 29.59 39.10 7.63
N ALA A 86 28.30 39.15 7.94
CA ALA A 86 27.59 40.43 8.17
C ALA A 86 28.18 41.20 9.36
N VAL A 87 28.48 40.52 10.47
CA VAL A 87 29.12 41.14 11.65
C VAL A 87 30.51 41.68 11.29
N GLN A 88 31.33 40.89 10.58
CA GLN A 88 32.65 41.34 10.17
C GLN A 88 32.61 42.57 9.25
N GLN A 89 31.73 42.57 8.26
CA GLN A 89 31.63 43.68 7.32
C GLN A 89 31.04 44.92 7.98
N GLY A 90 29.99 44.75 8.79
CA GLY A 90 29.38 45.86 9.50
C GLY A 90 30.34 46.51 10.49
N THR A 91 31.08 45.71 11.27
CA THR A 91 32.12 46.23 12.18
C THR A 91 33.22 47.00 11.44
N LYS A 92 33.73 46.43 10.32
CA LYS A 92 34.76 47.14 9.50
C LYS A 92 34.25 48.48 8.97
N GLN A 93 32.99 48.59 8.55
CA GLN A 93 32.42 49.84 8.06
C GLN A 93 32.27 50.87 9.18
N LEU A 94 31.81 50.44 10.37
CA LEU A 94 31.73 51.32 11.54
C LEU A 94 33.12 51.81 11.97
N ASP A 95 34.10 50.92 12.04
CA ASP A 95 35.47 51.27 12.43
C ASP A 95 36.13 52.24 11.43
N ALA A 96 35.89 52.03 10.13
CA ALA A 96 36.39 52.96 9.10
C ALA A 96 35.72 54.33 9.23
N GLY A 97 34.41 54.43 9.50
CA GLY A 97 33.70 55.65 9.72
C GLY A 97 34.16 56.36 11.03
N ALA A 98 34.30 55.61 12.12
CA ALA A 98 34.78 56.15 13.38
C ALA A 98 36.21 56.65 13.29
N THR A 99 37.06 55.95 12.54
CA THR A 99 38.46 56.37 12.28
C THR A 99 38.50 57.67 11.48
N ALA A 100 37.70 57.78 10.44
CA ALA A 100 37.63 58.99 9.63
C ALA A 100 37.18 60.21 10.41
N ASN A 101 36.32 60.03 11.43
CA ASN A 101 35.83 61.07 12.34
C ASN A 101 36.71 61.29 13.59
N GLY A 102 37.84 60.57 13.71
CA GLY A 102 38.72 60.66 14.85
C GLY A 102 38.16 60.13 16.17
N ASN A 103 37.07 59.37 16.12
CA ASN A 103 36.33 58.91 17.31
C ASN A 103 36.32 57.36 17.47
N LEU A 104 37.35 56.68 16.97
CA LEU A 104 37.44 55.19 17.01
C LEU A 104 37.33 54.63 18.42
N TRP A 105 37.83 55.32 19.42
CA TRP A 105 37.90 54.92 20.84
C TRP A 105 36.89 55.64 21.72
N GLY A 106 35.91 56.31 21.13
CA GLY A 106 34.85 57.02 21.87
C GLY A 106 33.67 56.08 22.22
N GLY A 107 33.02 56.37 23.35
CA GLY A 107 31.86 55.62 23.80
C GLY A 107 30.67 55.60 22.78
N GLY A 108 30.61 56.55 21.85
CA GLY A 108 29.69 56.57 20.74
C GLY A 108 29.94 55.41 19.77
N ALA A 109 31.23 55.16 19.41
CA ALA A 109 31.55 54.07 18.51
C ALA A 109 31.22 52.69 19.09
N ASP A 110 31.36 52.51 20.40
CA ASP A 110 31.00 51.29 21.10
C ASP A 110 29.47 51.10 21.14
N ALA A 111 28.70 52.16 21.35
CA ALA A 111 27.24 52.13 21.30
C ALA A 111 26.73 51.73 19.88
N ASP A 112 27.37 52.27 18.82
CA ASP A 112 27.04 51.93 17.44
C ASP A 112 27.39 50.46 17.12
N ARG A 113 28.51 49.90 17.63
CA ARG A 113 28.84 48.49 17.46
C ARG A 113 27.85 47.58 18.15
N ILE A 114 27.39 47.93 19.37
CA ILE A 114 26.37 47.17 20.10
C ILE A 114 25.05 47.23 19.36
N SER A 115 24.62 48.41 18.89
CA SER A 115 23.39 48.59 18.13
C SER A 115 23.40 47.77 16.81
N LEU A 116 24.53 47.81 16.08
CA LEU A 116 24.73 47.00 14.89
C LEU A 116 24.64 45.53 15.23
N GLY A 117 25.33 45.05 16.27
CA GLY A 117 25.29 43.65 16.70
C GLY A 117 23.87 43.17 17.01
N GLN A 118 23.10 43.97 17.76
CA GLN A 118 21.70 43.64 18.10
C GLN A 118 20.80 43.63 16.87
N GLY A 119 20.95 44.58 15.96
CA GLY A 119 20.16 44.65 14.71
C GLY A 119 20.45 43.47 13.80
N LEU A 120 21.73 43.13 13.60
CA LEU A 120 22.14 41.99 12.79
C LEU A 120 21.71 40.67 13.45
N ALA A 121 21.87 40.52 14.77
CA ALA A 121 21.44 39.31 15.48
C ALA A 121 19.96 39.07 15.29
N THR A 122 19.11 40.08 15.46
CA THR A 122 17.65 39.94 15.26
C THR A 122 17.30 39.56 13.83
N GLN A 123 17.89 40.25 12.85
CA GLN A 123 17.61 40.01 11.42
C GLN A 123 18.05 38.60 10.99
N TYR A 124 19.27 38.23 11.34
CA TYR A 124 19.83 36.93 10.93
C TYR A 124 19.25 35.77 11.72
N ALA A 125 18.85 35.94 12.98
CA ALA A 125 18.13 34.94 13.76
C ALA A 125 16.79 34.61 13.11
N ASN A 126 16.02 35.63 12.69
CA ASN A 126 14.76 35.42 11.97
C ASN A 126 15.00 34.69 10.62
N ASN A 127 16.03 35.09 9.86
CA ASN A 127 16.37 34.42 8.60
C ASN A 127 16.80 32.96 8.83
N TYR A 128 17.61 32.71 9.85
CA TYR A 128 18.03 31.38 10.24
C TYR A 128 16.83 30.51 10.62
N TRP A 129 15.93 31.02 11.46
CA TRP A 129 14.70 30.35 11.84
C TRP A 129 13.82 30.02 10.63
N ASN A 130 13.64 30.96 9.73
CA ASN A 130 12.86 30.74 8.50
C ASN A 130 13.48 29.66 7.59
N LYS A 131 14.81 29.65 7.45
CA LYS A 131 15.51 28.62 6.68
C LYS A 131 15.30 27.22 7.27
N ILE A 132 15.53 27.04 8.59
CA ILE A 132 15.36 25.73 9.24
C ILE A 132 13.88 25.30 9.26
N SER A 133 12.95 26.25 9.46
CA SER A 133 11.52 25.94 9.39
C SER A 133 11.08 25.52 7.98
N GLY A 134 11.63 26.15 6.95
CA GLY A 134 11.40 25.75 5.57
C GLY A 134 11.84 24.31 5.29
N VAL A 135 13.04 23.95 5.75
CA VAL A 135 13.58 22.58 5.58
C VAL A 135 12.79 21.56 6.41
N ALA A 136 12.38 21.91 7.63
CA ALA A 136 11.54 21.06 8.47
C ALA A 136 10.18 20.78 7.79
N ASN A 137 9.56 21.81 7.23
CA ASN A 137 8.30 21.69 6.48
C ASN A 137 8.47 20.82 5.22
N GLN A 138 9.59 20.94 4.53
CA GLN A 138 9.89 20.07 3.36
C GLN A 138 10.02 18.60 3.78
N GLY A 139 10.65 18.32 4.93
CA GLY A 139 10.70 16.98 5.51
C GLY A 139 9.32 16.43 5.86
N ASN A 140 8.46 17.24 6.47
CA ASN A 140 7.08 16.87 6.77
C ASN A 140 6.28 16.56 5.50
N GLN A 141 6.43 17.36 4.45
CA GLN A 141 5.78 17.11 3.15
C GLN A 141 6.26 15.81 2.52
N ALA A 142 7.57 15.55 2.56
CA ALA A 142 8.14 14.29 2.07
C ALA A 142 7.61 13.08 2.85
N SER A 143 7.49 13.20 4.17
CA SER A 143 6.89 12.16 5.04
C SER A 143 5.43 11.90 4.70
N ALA A 144 4.63 12.93 4.55
CA ALA A 144 3.20 12.81 4.19
C ALA A 144 3.02 12.20 2.80
N ALA A 145 3.84 12.61 1.83
CA ALA A 145 3.82 12.05 0.48
C ALA A 145 4.18 10.55 0.49
N LEU A 146 5.22 10.17 1.24
CA LEU A 146 5.63 8.77 1.36
C LEU A 146 4.57 7.92 2.06
N ALA A 147 3.91 8.45 3.10
CA ALA A 147 2.79 7.79 3.77
C ALA A 147 1.61 7.57 2.80
N GLY A 148 1.29 8.57 1.98
CA GLY A 148 0.25 8.45 0.94
C GLY A 148 0.57 7.38 -0.10
N VAL A 149 1.82 7.32 -0.57
CA VAL A 149 2.29 6.27 -1.47
C VAL A 149 2.20 4.91 -0.80
N GLY A 150 2.61 4.79 0.48
CA GLY A 150 2.54 3.55 1.25
C GLY A 150 1.12 3.03 1.38
N MET A 151 0.15 3.88 1.72
CA MET A 151 -1.26 3.50 1.80
C MET A 151 -1.84 3.06 0.45
N ASN A 152 -1.52 3.77 -0.63
CA ASN A 152 -1.95 3.39 -1.97
C ASN A 152 -1.37 2.05 -2.39
N THR A 153 -0.07 1.82 -2.13
CA THR A 153 0.61 0.55 -2.40
C THR A 153 -0.04 -0.59 -1.62
N ALA A 154 -0.29 -0.40 -0.31
CA ALA A 154 -0.93 -1.41 0.53
C ALA A 154 -2.34 -1.76 0.04
N ASN A 155 -3.14 -0.77 -0.36
CA ASN A 155 -4.49 -0.98 -0.91
C ASN A 155 -4.44 -1.76 -2.24
N GLN A 156 -3.51 -1.42 -3.12
CA GLN A 156 -3.33 -2.12 -4.39
C GLN A 156 -2.87 -3.57 -4.17
N ILE A 157 -1.92 -3.81 -3.28
CA ILE A 157 -1.46 -5.15 -2.90
C ILE A 157 -2.61 -5.97 -2.31
N SER A 158 -3.41 -5.38 -1.41
CA SER A 158 -4.60 -6.04 -0.85
C SER A 158 -5.60 -6.40 -1.94
N GLY A 159 -5.84 -5.51 -2.92
CA GLY A 159 -6.67 -5.79 -4.09
C GLY A 159 -6.15 -6.96 -4.93
N GLN A 160 -4.83 -7.05 -5.13
CA GLN A 160 -4.21 -8.17 -5.85
C GLN A 160 -4.38 -9.50 -5.10
N TYR A 161 -4.21 -9.53 -3.78
CA TYR A 161 -4.45 -10.73 -2.97
C TYR A 161 -5.92 -11.17 -3.03
N ASN A 162 -6.87 -10.23 -3.00
CA ASN A 162 -8.29 -10.55 -3.17
C ASN A 162 -8.57 -11.16 -4.55
N ASN A 163 -7.98 -10.63 -5.60
CA ASN A 163 -8.11 -11.17 -6.96
C ASN A 163 -7.52 -12.59 -7.07
N ILE A 164 -6.36 -12.84 -6.44
CA ILE A 164 -5.77 -14.19 -6.36
C ILE A 164 -6.73 -15.14 -5.64
N GLY A 165 -7.28 -14.72 -4.49
CA GLY A 165 -8.21 -15.51 -3.70
C GLY A 165 -9.48 -15.88 -4.49
N GLN A 166 -10.10 -14.92 -5.17
CA GLN A 166 -11.26 -15.14 -6.01
C GLN A 166 -10.96 -16.07 -7.19
N SER A 167 -9.83 -15.87 -7.84
CA SER A 167 -9.39 -16.71 -8.95
C SER A 167 -9.18 -18.17 -8.52
N GLN A 168 -8.57 -18.39 -7.36
CA GLN A 168 -8.41 -19.73 -6.81
C GLN A 168 -9.75 -20.35 -6.42
N ALA A 169 -10.61 -19.60 -5.74
CA ALA A 169 -11.95 -20.08 -5.37
C ALA A 169 -12.78 -20.46 -6.60
N SER A 170 -12.76 -19.64 -7.64
CA SER A 170 -13.44 -19.94 -8.91
C SER A 170 -12.87 -21.19 -9.59
N SER A 171 -11.55 -21.39 -9.54
CA SER A 171 -10.92 -22.60 -10.09
C SER A 171 -11.38 -23.85 -9.35
N TYR A 172 -11.42 -23.83 -8.01
CA TYR A 172 -11.90 -24.94 -7.20
C TYR A 172 -13.38 -25.23 -7.43
N ALA A 173 -14.21 -24.20 -7.51
CA ALA A 173 -15.64 -24.35 -7.81
C ALA A 173 -15.87 -24.97 -9.19
N ASN A 174 -15.13 -24.54 -10.21
CA ASN A 174 -15.20 -25.11 -11.55
C ASN A 174 -14.75 -26.57 -11.58
N GLN A 175 -13.71 -26.93 -10.81
CA GLN A 175 -13.27 -28.32 -10.67
C GLN A 175 -14.33 -29.18 -10.01
N ALA A 176 -14.94 -28.71 -8.91
CA ALA A 176 -16.01 -29.42 -8.23
C ALA A 176 -17.22 -29.64 -9.15
N ASN A 177 -17.62 -28.61 -9.93
CA ASN A 177 -18.71 -28.72 -10.90
C ASN A 177 -18.37 -29.69 -12.04
N ALA A 178 -17.12 -29.70 -12.53
CA ALA A 178 -16.70 -30.64 -13.57
C ALA A 178 -16.72 -32.07 -13.06
N ILE A 179 -16.30 -32.32 -11.83
CA ILE A 179 -16.34 -33.65 -11.17
C ILE A 179 -17.82 -34.07 -10.96
N ASN A 180 -18.68 -33.20 -10.47
CA ASN A 180 -20.10 -33.51 -10.27
C ASN A 180 -20.81 -33.83 -11.56
N ASN A 181 -20.52 -33.10 -12.64
CA ASN A 181 -21.05 -33.38 -13.97
C ASN A 181 -20.58 -34.74 -14.50
N LEU A 182 -19.29 -35.08 -14.25
CA LEU A 182 -18.75 -36.37 -14.64
C LEU A 182 -19.42 -37.50 -13.87
N LEU A 183 -19.57 -37.39 -12.55
CA LEU A 183 -20.25 -38.36 -11.70
C LEU A 183 -21.73 -38.55 -12.14
N GLY A 184 -22.44 -37.44 -12.49
CA GLY A 184 -23.77 -37.48 -13.02
C GLY A 184 -23.89 -38.25 -14.36
N GLN A 185 -22.93 -38.08 -15.26
CA GLN A 185 -22.84 -38.81 -16.49
C GLN A 185 -22.59 -40.31 -16.27
N PHE A 186 -21.71 -40.67 -15.35
CA PHE A 186 -21.48 -42.07 -14.98
C PHE A 186 -22.72 -42.70 -14.34
N GLY A 187 -23.43 -41.98 -13.47
CA GLY A 187 -24.68 -42.43 -12.91
C GLY A 187 -25.77 -42.72 -13.98
N ASN A 188 -25.91 -41.85 -14.96
CA ASN A 188 -26.82 -42.04 -16.08
C ASN A 188 -26.41 -43.25 -16.96
N LEU A 189 -25.09 -43.40 -17.21
CA LEU A 189 -24.59 -44.53 -17.99
C LEU A 189 -24.84 -45.86 -17.28
N ALA A 190 -24.57 -45.93 -15.98
CA ALA A 190 -24.83 -47.10 -15.14
C ALA A 190 -26.33 -47.44 -15.10
N GLY A 191 -27.20 -46.42 -15.05
CA GLY A 191 -28.66 -46.59 -15.15
C GLY A 191 -29.10 -47.16 -16.49
N GLN A 192 -28.52 -46.70 -17.59
CA GLN A 192 -28.81 -47.26 -18.93
C GLN A 192 -28.31 -48.71 -19.07
N MET A 193 -27.13 -49.03 -18.55
CA MET A 193 -26.59 -50.38 -18.59
C MET A 193 -27.43 -51.37 -17.75
N SER A 194 -27.99 -50.92 -16.61
CA SER A 194 -28.88 -51.77 -15.78
C SER A 194 -30.22 -52.02 -16.45
N GLN A 195 -30.76 -51.06 -17.24
CA GLN A 195 -31.97 -51.26 -17.99
C GLN A 195 -31.78 -52.17 -19.21
N SER A 196 -30.63 -52.20 -19.83
CA SER A 196 -30.35 -53.07 -20.99
C SER A 196 -30.10 -54.52 -20.63
N SER A 197 -29.80 -54.85 -19.34
CA SER A 197 -29.58 -56.21 -18.88
C SER A 197 -30.86 -56.96 -18.48
N TYR A 198 -32.03 -56.33 -18.41
CA TYR A 198 -33.31 -56.92 -18.05
C TYR A 198 -34.28 -56.91 -19.24
N GLY A 199 -33.85 -57.35 -20.38
CA GLY A 199 -34.70 -57.64 -21.53
C GLY A 199 -35.17 -59.05 -21.49
N GLY A 200 -36.19 -59.40 -20.68
CA GLY A 200 -36.78 -60.73 -20.71
C GLY A 200 -37.69 -60.96 -19.49
N TYR A 201 -38.98 -61.01 -19.79
CA TYR A 201 -40.14 -61.37 -18.97
C TYR A 201 -40.78 -60.20 -18.20
N GLY A 202 -41.95 -59.81 -18.72
CA GLY A 202 -42.83 -58.86 -18.12
C GLY A 202 -43.39 -59.33 -16.78
N THR A 203 -43.42 -58.36 -15.89
CA THR A 203 -44.48 -58.22 -14.91
C THR A 203 -44.69 -56.73 -14.68
N THR A 204 -45.83 -56.27 -15.16
CA THR A 204 -46.46 -55.02 -14.70
C THR A 204 -46.73 -55.13 -13.21
N ALA A 205 -45.99 -54.41 -12.42
CA ALA A 205 -46.48 -54.00 -11.08
C ALA A 205 -45.59 -52.86 -10.51
N GLY A 206 -46.22 -51.80 -10.23
CA GLY A 206 -45.85 -50.90 -9.15
C GLY A 206 -44.88 -49.80 -9.50
N GLY A 207 -45.44 -48.66 -9.89
CA GLY A 207 -44.71 -47.41 -9.85
C GLY A 207 -44.02 -47.20 -8.52
N SER A 208 -42.71 -46.98 -8.57
CA SER A 208 -42.04 -46.22 -7.54
C SER A 208 -41.48 -44.99 -8.22
N MET A 209 -42.18 -43.92 -8.04
CA MET A 209 -41.63 -42.59 -8.24
C MET A 209 -40.46 -42.49 -7.28
N ILE A 210 -39.24 -42.74 -7.77
CA ILE A 210 -38.11 -42.15 -7.12
C ILE A 210 -38.22 -40.69 -7.45
N GLY A 211 -38.81 -39.96 -6.49
CA GLY A 211 -38.86 -38.52 -6.50
C GLY A 211 -37.51 -37.96 -6.83
N ASN A 212 -37.53 -37.02 -7.73
CA ASN A 212 -36.45 -36.12 -8.00
C ASN A 212 -36.10 -35.39 -6.68
N GLY A 213 -35.40 -36.10 -5.78
CA GLY A 213 -34.82 -35.57 -4.58
C GLY A 213 -33.64 -34.72 -4.99
N THR A 214 -33.90 -33.52 -5.42
CA THR A 214 -32.95 -32.42 -5.27
C THR A 214 -32.79 -32.20 -3.77
N GLY A 215 -32.19 -33.18 -3.09
CA GLY A 215 -31.56 -33.01 -1.81
C GLY A 215 -30.33 -32.19 -2.02
N GLY A 216 -30.49 -30.93 -2.24
CA GLY A 216 -29.45 -29.95 -2.07
C GLY A 216 -28.96 -30.09 -0.65
N LEU A 217 -27.78 -30.69 -0.47
CA LEU A 217 -26.96 -30.32 0.64
C LEU A 217 -26.63 -28.85 0.42
N GLY A 218 -27.51 -27.99 0.94
CA GLY A 218 -27.31 -26.57 1.04
C GLY A 218 -26.13 -26.31 1.97
N MET A 219 -24.93 -26.52 1.48
CA MET A 219 -23.83 -25.69 1.92
C MET A 219 -24.10 -24.31 1.34
N GLN A 220 -24.89 -23.53 2.05
CA GLN A 220 -24.82 -22.10 1.94
C GLN A 220 -23.37 -21.74 2.25
N LEU A 221 -22.57 -21.58 1.20
CA LEU A 221 -21.39 -20.75 1.27
C LEU A 221 -21.92 -19.36 1.60
N GLN A 222 -21.96 -19.08 2.89
CA GLN A 222 -22.16 -17.76 3.40
C GLN A 222 -21.05 -16.92 2.77
N THR A 223 -21.43 -16.15 1.76
CA THR A 223 -20.55 -15.09 1.25
C THR A 223 -20.12 -14.30 2.47
N PRO A 224 -18.82 -14.10 2.73
CA PRO A 224 -18.41 -13.22 3.79
C PRO A 224 -19.00 -11.85 3.44
N THR A 225 -20.05 -11.47 4.14
CA THR A 225 -20.48 -10.09 4.20
C THR A 225 -19.28 -9.30 4.61
N ASN A 226 -18.87 -8.42 3.71
CA ASN A 226 -17.80 -7.47 3.89
C ASN A 226 -18.12 -6.64 5.16
N SER A 227 -17.73 -7.17 6.32
CA SER A 227 -17.74 -6.43 7.56
C SER A 227 -16.63 -5.39 7.40
N ALA A 228 -17.01 -4.24 6.86
CA ALA A 228 -16.22 -3.05 6.97
C ALA A 228 -15.85 -2.89 8.44
N TYR A 229 -14.60 -3.14 8.78
CA TYR A 229 -14.04 -2.73 10.04
C TYR A 229 -14.07 -1.21 10.06
N ASN A 230 -15.18 -0.70 10.56
CA ASN A 230 -15.35 0.70 10.88
C ASN A 230 -14.50 0.96 12.13
N PHE A 231 -13.24 1.35 11.92
CA PHE A 231 -12.44 1.95 12.95
C PHE A 231 -13.05 3.33 13.23
N GLY A 232 -14.04 3.34 14.11
CA GLY A 232 -14.59 4.56 14.67
C GLY A 232 -13.48 5.30 15.42
N TYR A 233 -12.89 6.30 14.77
CA TYR A 233 -12.20 7.36 15.46
C TYR A 233 -13.27 8.18 16.20
N ALA A 234 -13.39 7.97 17.48
CA ALA A 234 -14.11 8.89 18.35
C ALA A 234 -13.31 10.20 18.41
N PRO A 235 -13.89 11.35 18.07
CA PRO A 235 -13.23 12.63 18.30
C PRO A 235 -13.17 12.84 19.81
N THR A 236 -11.96 12.87 20.37
CA THR A 236 -11.71 13.37 21.72
C THR A 236 -11.94 14.87 21.69
N THR A 237 -13.10 15.30 22.17
CA THR A 237 -13.35 16.70 22.54
C THR A 237 -12.48 16.99 23.76
N LEU A 238 -11.40 17.73 23.55
CA LEU A 238 -10.72 18.44 24.62
C LEU A 238 -11.62 19.61 25.04
N GLY A 239 -12.28 19.44 26.19
CA GLY A 239 -12.92 20.55 26.89
C GLY A 239 -11.84 21.43 27.55
N PHE A 240 -11.94 22.72 27.35
CA PHE A 240 -11.29 23.77 28.13
C PHE A 240 -12.11 24.07 29.39
#